data_be4690f2e8ffc0d6a25fbb07d15d4502
#
_entry.id   be4690f2e8ffc0d6a25fbb07d15d4502
#
_cell.length_a   1.000
_cell.length_b   1.000
_cell.length_c   1.000
_cell.angle_alpha   90.00
_cell.angle_beta   90.00
_cell.angle_gamma   90.00
#
_symmetry.space_group_name_H-M   'P 1'
#
loop_
_entity.id
_entity.type
_entity.pdbx_description
1 polymer ?
#
loop_
_entity_poly.entity_id
_entity_poly.type
_entity_poly.pdbx_seq_one_letter_code
_entity_poly.pdbx_strand_id
1 'polypeptide(L)'
;LERGEEFEARFGTVGGAVSPPPHWLERARGVSRVSSYVIDPPEGRIPAVTPAAQAAAEQRQQAQAARRRQLNGVEADSWTDRSNYDRCISTGVLTSITPKIYNSGSRIVQGPGWLAFSNEMIHETRIIPIQGRGAARPHNSAGLRTYFGESVARWDGDTLVVDTANFNSR
;
A
#
# COMPACT_ATOMS: atom_id res chain seq x y z
N LEU A 1 6.81 -8.90 -29.46
CA LEU A 1 5.36 -8.95 -29.74
C LEU A 1 4.77 -10.31 -29.38
N GLU A 2 5.33 -11.44 -29.85
CA GLU A 2 4.84 -12.80 -29.55
C GLU A 2 4.67 -13.13 -28.06
N ARG A 3 5.56 -12.64 -27.19
CA ARG A 3 5.45 -12.86 -25.73
C ARG A 3 4.32 -12.06 -25.05
N GLY A 4 3.83 -11.04 -25.67
CA GLY A 4 2.67 -10.27 -25.20
C GLY A 4 1.39 -11.03 -25.41
N GLU A 5 1.22 -11.63 -26.57
CA GLU A 5 0.07 -12.44 -26.93
C GLU A 5 -0.04 -13.72 -26.09
N GLU A 6 1.11 -14.38 -25.84
CA GLU A 6 1.15 -15.53 -24.91
C GLU A 6 0.75 -15.15 -23.47
N PHE A 7 1.12 -13.96 -23.01
CA PHE A 7 0.74 -13.47 -21.69
C PHE A 7 -0.76 -13.19 -21.63
N GLU A 8 -1.32 -12.52 -22.63
CA GLU A 8 -2.75 -12.26 -22.71
C GLU A 8 -3.58 -13.54 -22.82
N ALA A 9 -3.10 -14.53 -23.57
CA ALA A 9 -3.73 -15.84 -23.67
C ALA A 9 -3.69 -16.63 -22.35
N ARG A 10 -2.64 -16.46 -21.56
CA ARG A 10 -2.43 -17.20 -20.30
C ARG A 10 -3.09 -16.55 -19.09
N PHE A 11 -3.17 -15.23 -19.06
CA PHE A 11 -3.68 -14.44 -17.95
C PHE A 11 -4.95 -13.68 -18.28
N GLY A 12 -5.56 -13.96 -19.41
CA GLY A 12 -6.75 -13.34 -19.98
C GLY A 12 -7.66 -12.61 -18.99
N THR A 13 -8.51 -11.76 -19.42
CA THR A 13 -9.43 -10.93 -18.62
C THR A 13 -10.07 -11.68 -17.45
N VAL A 14 -9.40 -11.74 -16.32
CA VAL A 14 -9.99 -12.22 -15.07
C VAL A 14 -10.92 -11.12 -14.57
N GLY A 15 -12.21 -11.34 -14.77
CA GLY A 15 -13.24 -10.47 -14.21
C GLY A 15 -13.39 -9.08 -14.85
N GLY A 16 -13.05 -8.93 -16.14
CA GLY A 16 -13.21 -7.65 -16.86
C GLY A 16 -12.15 -6.59 -16.49
N ALA A 17 -11.17 -6.92 -15.68
CA ALA A 17 -10.04 -6.04 -15.41
C ALA A 17 -9.12 -6.02 -16.63
N VAL A 18 -8.84 -4.83 -17.13
CA VAL A 18 -7.83 -4.62 -18.18
C VAL A 18 -6.48 -4.98 -17.60
N SER A 19 -5.85 -6.05 -18.12
CA SER A 19 -4.46 -6.37 -17.76
C SER A 19 -3.55 -5.24 -18.22
N PRO A 20 -2.59 -4.80 -17.38
CA PRO A 20 -1.64 -3.79 -17.81
C PRO A 20 -0.83 -4.29 -19.01
N PRO A 21 -0.47 -3.41 -19.96
CA PRO A 21 0.35 -3.81 -21.10
C PRO A 21 1.61 -4.55 -20.64
N PRO A 22 2.04 -5.59 -21.36
CA PRO A 22 3.17 -6.43 -20.95
C PRO A 22 4.47 -5.67 -20.68
N HIS A 23 4.66 -4.52 -21.32
CA HIS A 23 5.84 -3.66 -21.12
C HIS A 23 5.80 -2.84 -19.82
N TRP A 24 4.64 -2.76 -19.14
CA TRP A 24 4.53 -2.16 -17.81
C TRP A 24 4.92 -3.12 -16.71
N LEU A 25 4.93 -4.42 -17.01
CA LEU A 25 5.26 -5.42 -16.00
C LEU A 25 6.74 -5.33 -15.64
N GLU A 26 7.02 -5.16 -14.38
CA GLU A 26 8.39 -5.18 -13.86
C GLU A 26 8.93 -6.61 -13.92
N ARG A 27 10.01 -6.76 -14.65
CA ARG A 27 10.69 -8.04 -14.77
C ARG A 27 12.09 -7.92 -14.18
N ALA A 28 12.39 -8.77 -13.22
CA ALA A 28 13.72 -8.86 -12.67
C ALA A 28 14.72 -9.24 -13.78
N ARG A 29 15.87 -8.57 -13.81
CA ARG A 29 16.96 -8.88 -14.75
C ARG A 29 17.77 -10.13 -14.37
N GLY A 30 17.45 -10.73 -13.22
CA GLY A 30 18.12 -11.91 -12.71
C GLY A 30 17.24 -12.69 -11.73
N VAL A 31 17.69 -13.87 -11.37
CA VAL A 31 17.00 -14.72 -10.38
C VAL A 31 17.28 -14.16 -8.98
N SER A 32 16.23 -13.90 -8.23
CA SER A 32 16.36 -13.57 -6.82
C SER A 32 16.86 -14.79 -6.04
N ARG A 33 17.77 -14.55 -5.09
CA ARG A 33 18.19 -15.58 -4.11
C ARG A 33 17.20 -15.72 -2.97
N VAL A 34 16.22 -14.82 -2.90
CA VAL A 34 15.22 -14.80 -1.83
C VAL A 34 13.94 -15.42 -2.38
N SER A 35 13.50 -16.49 -1.77
CA SER A 35 12.26 -17.21 -2.14
C SER A 35 10.99 -16.54 -1.66
N SER A 36 11.09 -15.68 -0.64
CA SER A 36 9.98 -14.89 -0.11
C SER A 36 10.48 -13.52 0.35
N TYR A 37 9.64 -12.50 0.25
CA TYR A 37 9.87 -11.18 0.84
C TYR A 37 9.53 -11.15 2.33
N VAL A 38 8.77 -12.12 2.81
CA VAL A 38 8.46 -12.30 4.23
C VAL A 38 9.54 -13.17 4.84
N ILE A 39 10.35 -12.60 5.70
CA ILE A 39 11.47 -13.28 6.37
C ILE A 39 11.15 -13.57 7.84
N ASP A 40 10.15 -12.91 8.39
CA ASP A 40 9.61 -13.12 9.70
C ASP A 40 8.07 -13.01 9.61
N PRO A 41 7.35 -14.07 9.90
CA PRO A 41 7.77 -15.38 10.40
C PRO A 41 8.58 -16.21 9.37
N PRO A 42 9.42 -17.15 9.86
CA PRO A 42 10.42 -17.86 9.04
C PRO A 42 9.82 -18.77 7.96
N GLU A 43 8.56 -19.15 8.06
CA GLU A 43 7.82 -19.88 7.02
C GLU A 43 7.55 -19.03 5.78
N GLY A 44 7.87 -17.74 5.78
CA GLY A 44 7.76 -16.85 4.62
C GLY A 44 6.34 -16.49 4.22
N ARG A 45 5.38 -16.60 5.12
CA ARG A 45 3.97 -16.29 4.89
C ARG A 45 3.54 -15.05 5.66
N ILE A 46 2.69 -14.23 5.05
CA ILE A 46 2.07 -13.11 5.74
C ILE A 46 1.23 -13.68 6.90
N PRO A 47 1.40 -13.20 8.14
CA PRO A 47 0.60 -13.64 9.26
C PRO A 47 -0.91 -13.45 9.03
N ALA A 48 -1.70 -14.32 9.62
CA ALA A 48 -3.15 -14.17 9.57
C ALA A 48 -3.57 -12.85 10.23
N VAL A 49 -4.60 -12.22 9.67
CA VAL A 49 -5.18 -11.01 10.27
C VAL A 49 -5.82 -11.34 11.61
N THR A 50 -5.82 -10.38 12.52
CA THR A 50 -6.49 -10.54 13.83
C THR A 50 -8.00 -10.70 13.66
N PRO A 51 -8.70 -11.39 14.58
CA PRO A 51 -10.16 -11.50 14.52
C PRO A 51 -10.87 -10.15 14.42
N ALA A 52 -10.38 -9.13 15.12
CA ALA A 52 -10.92 -7.77 15.05
C ALA A 52 -10.75 -7.15 13.66
N ALA A 53 -9.60 -7.33 13.01
CA ALA A 53 -9.36 -6.83 11.66
C ALA A 53 -10.22 -7.58 10.62
N GLN A 54 -10.40 -8.88 10.80
CA GLN A 54 -11.29 -9.67 9.96
C GLN A 54 -12.74 -9.19 10.06
N ALA A 55 -13.28 -9.03 11.28
CA ALA A 55 -14.62 -8.52 11.50
C ALA A 55 -14.82 -7.13 10.89
N ALA A 56 -13.84 -6.23 11.03
CA ALA A 56 -13.87 -4.92 10.41
C ALA A 56 -13.85 -4.98 8.87
N ALA A 57 -13.12 -5.92 8.29
CA ALA A 57 -13.10 -6.12 6.85
C ALA A 57 -14.46 -6.64 6.33
N GLU A 58 -15.07 -7.59 7.02
CA GLU A 58 -16.38 -8.11 6.70
C GLU A 58 -17.46 -7.03 6.76
N GLN A 59 -17.45 -6.19 7.78
CA GLN A 59 -18.37 -5.06 7.90
C GLN A 59 -18.21 -4.08 6.72
N ARG A 60 -16.97 -3.75 6.34
CA ARG A 60 -16.72 -2.89 5.18
C ARG A 60 -17.22 -3.51 3.88
N GLN A 61 -17.00 -4.80 3.67
CA GLN A 61 -17.49 -5.51 2.48
C GLN A 61 -19.03 -5.50 2.43
N GLN A 62 -19.70 -5.75 3.55
CA GLN A 62 -21.17 -5.71 3.64
C GLN A 62 -21.71 -4.32 3.33
N ALA A 63 -21.10 -3.28 3.88
CA ALA A 63 -21.48 -1.88 3.63
C ALA A 63 -21.30 -1.51 2.14
N GLN A 64 -20.18 -1.90 1.54
CA GLN A 64 -19.93 -1.69 0.10
C GLN A 64 -20.93 -2.46 -0.77
N ALA A 65 -21.25 -3.71 -0.44
CA ALA A 65 -22.23 -4.50 -1.16
C ALA A 65 -23.64 -3.89 -1.06
N ALA A 66 -24.02 -3.41 0.13
CA ALA A 66 -25.29 -2.70 0.32
C ALA A 66 -25.35 -1.42 -0.53
N ARG A 67 -24.26 -0.63 -0.53
CA ARG A 67 -24.16 0.58 -1.35
C ARG A 67 -24.26 0.29 -2.84
N ARG A 68 -23.57 -0.73 -3.34
CA ARG A 68 -23.67 -1.16 -4.74
C ARG A 68 -25.08 -1.55 -5.16
N ARG A 69 -25.85 -2.19 -4.26
CA ARG A 69 -27.27 -2.50 -4.51
C ARG A 69 -28.12 -1.24 -4.61
N GLN A 70 -27.87 -0.24 -3.77
CA GLN A 70 -28.59 1.05 -3.82
C GLN A 70 -28.30 1.80 -5.13
N LEU A 71 -27.11 1.65 -5.68
CA LEU A 71 -26.72 2.29 -6.93
C LEU A 71 -27.34 1.66 -8.19
N ASN A 72 -28.06 0.52 -8.09
CA ASN A 72 -28.79 -0.13 -9.20
C ASN A 72 -27.96 -0.27 -10.50
N GLY A 73 -26.69 -0.66 -10.36
CA GLY A 73 -25.79 -0.83 -11.50
C GLY A 73 -25.03 0.44 -11.92
N VAL A 74 -25.28 1.58 -11.32
CA VAL A 74 -24.41 2.75 -11.44
C VAL A 74 -23.13 2.46 -10.67
N GLU A 75 -21.99 2.71 -11.30
CA GLU A 75 -20.69 2.36 -10.70
C GLU A 75 -20.35 3.21 -9.47
N ALA A 76 -20.70 4.50 -9.51
CA ALA A 76 -20.54 5.44 -8.42
C ALA A 76 -21.46 6.65 -8.63
N ASP A 77 -22.09 7.11 -7.57
CA ASP A 77 -22.92 8.30 -7.52
C ASP A 77 -22.22 9.46 -6.78
N SER A 78 -21.26 9.11 -5.97
CA SER A 78 -20.48 10.02 -5.14
C SER A 78 -19.01 9.63 -5.11
N TRP A 79 -18.14 10.59 -4.79
CA TRP A 79 -16.73 10.32 -4.58
C TRP A 79 -16.48 9.30 -3.44
N THR A 80 -17.41 9.17 -2.50
CA THR A 80 -17.34 8.19 -1.41
C THR A 80 -17.57 6.75 -1.87
N ASP A 81 -18.11 6.56 -3.07
CA ASP A 81 -18.32 5.25 -3.67
C ASP A 81 -17.04 4.71 -4.36
N ARG A 82 -16.06 5.58 -4.57
CA ARG A 82 -14.76 5.24 -5.14
C ARG A 82 -13.73 4.93 -4.05
N SER A 83 -12.88 3.93 -4.30
CA SER A 83 -11.79 3.62 -3.39
C SER A 83 -10.75 4.74 -3.32
N ASN A 84 -9.91 4.74 -2.29
CA ASN A 84 -8.78 5.66 -2.21
C ASN A 84 -7.81 5.48 -3.39
N TYR A 85 -7.72 4.28 -3.93
CA TYR A 85 -6.93 3.97 -5.12
C TYR A 85 -7.51 4.65 -6.37
N ASP A 86 -8.81 4.47 -6.64
CA ASP A 86 -9.50 5.08 -7.80
C ASP A 86 -9.44 6.61 -7.77
N ARG A 87 -9.34 7.17 -6.58
CA ARG A 87 -9.22 8.61 -6.34
C ARG A 87 -7.77 9.10 -6.32
N CYS A 88 -6.82 8.25 -6.63
CA CYS A 88 -5.37 8.54 -6.60
C CYS A 88 -4.88 9.10 -5.27
N ILE A 89 -5.45 8.66 -4.15
CA ILE A 89 -5.06 9.12 -2.81
C ILE A 89 -3.99 8.21 -2.23
N SER A 90 -4.28 6.91 -2.11
CA SER A 90 -3.35 5.95 -1.49
C SER A 90 -3.66 4.51 -1.88
N THR A 91 -2.61 3.70 -1.94
CA THR A 91 -2.74 2.23 -2.01
C THR A 91 -2.79 1.59 -0.61
N GLY A 92 -2.59 2.38 0.43
CA GLY A 92 -2.41 1.90 1.80
C GLY A 92 -0.94 1.60 2.14
N VAL A 93 -0.59 1.77 3.42
CA VAL A 93 0.81 1.73 3.88
C VAL A 93 1.50 0.41 3.53
N LEU A 94 0.89 -0.72 3.85
CA LEU A 94 1.47 -2.04 3.56
C LEU A 94 1.54 -2.29 2.06
N THR A 95 0.49 -1.96 1.32
CA THR A 95 0.44 -2.15 -0.13
C THR A 95 1.45 -1.27 -0.84
N SER A 96 1.76 -0.09 -0.31
CA SER A 96 2.73 0.82 -0.94
C SER A 96 4.18 0.30 -0.86
N ILE A 97 4.53 -0.49 0.15
CA ILE A 97 5.88 -1.03 0.36
C ILE A 97 6.03 -2.48 -0.12
N THR A 98 4.93 -3.18 -0.43
CA THR A 98 4.99 -4.54 -0.94
C THR A 98 5.16 -4.54 -2.46
N PRO A 99 5.89 -5.51 -3.03
CA PRO A 99 6.03 -5.65 -4.47
C PRO A 99 4.69 -5.81 -5.18
N LYS A 100 4.55 -5.17 -6.32
CA LYS A 100 3.40 -5.21 -7.21
C LYS A 100 3.83 -5.73 -8.57
N ILE A 101 2.89 -5.92 -9.48
CA ILE A 101 3.19 -6.37 -10.85
C ILE A 101 3.76 -5.24 -11.72
N TYR A 102 3.58 -3.97 -11.32
CA TYR A 102 4.12 -2.79 -11.98
C TYR A 102 4.15 -1.60 -11.01
N ASN A 103 4.93 -0.57 -11.33
CA ASN A 103 5.10 0.66 -10.52
C ASN A 103 5.46 0.38 -9.06
N SER A 104 6.40 -0.56 -8.85
CA SER A 104 6.89 -0.94 -7.53
C SER A 104 8.06 -0.10 -7.05
N GLY A 105 8.54 0.82 -7.87
CA GLY A 105 9.67 1.68 -7.55
C GLY A 105 9.41 2.52 -6.31
N SER A 106 10.41 2.61 -5.44
CA SER A 106 10.40 3.46 -4.26
C SER A 106 11.63 4.35 -4.26
N ARG A 107 11.46 5.61 -3.91
CA ARG A 107 12.55 6.57 -3.75
C ARG A 107 12.62 7.01 -2.30
N ILE A 108 13.81 6.93 -1.74
CA ILE A 108 14.12 7.42 -0.40
C ILE A 108 15.08 8.60 -0.53
N VAL A 109 14.69 9.74 0.03
CA VAL A 109 15.53 10.95 0.09
C VAL A 109 15.68 11.35 1.54
N GLN A 110 16.89 11.45 2.01
CA GLN A 110 17.19 11.86 3.38
C GLN A 110 17.77 13.26 3.41
N GLY A 111 17.24 14.09 4.29
CA GLY A 111 17.76 15.39 4.65
C GLY A 111 18.04 15.49 6.15
N PRO A 112 18.58 16.63 6.62
CA PRO A 112 18.80 16.85 8.04
C PRO A 112 17.50 16.77 8.84
N GLY A 113 17.34 15.75 9.67
CA GLY A 113 16.19 15.57 10.55
C GLY A 113 14.91 15.06 9.88
N TRP A 114 14.94 14.65 8.63
CA TRP A 114 13.79 14.11 7.93
C TRP A 114 14.16 13.09 6.84
N LEU A 115 13.18 12.29 6.46
CA LEU A 115 13.24 11.37 5.34
C LEU A 115 11.96 11.55 4.50
N ALA A 116 12.10 11.60 3.18
CA ALA A 116 10.98 11.45 2.26
C ALA A 116 11.00 10.04 1.69
N PHE A 117 9.88 9.35 1.81
CA PHE A 117 9.65 8.05 1.19
C PHE A 117 8.54 8.20 0.15
N SER A 118 8.90 8.04 -1.11
CA SER A 118 8.00 8.20 -2.25
C SER A 118 7.85 6.90 -3.00
N ASN A 119 6.62 6.49 -3.23
CA ASN A 119 6.28 5.35 -4.06
C ASN A 119 5.90 5.81 -5.46
N GLU A 120 6.27 5.02 -6.45
CA GLU A 120 5.91 5.27 -7.85
C GLU A 120 4.40 5.20 -8.07
N MET A 121 3.75 4.18 -7.52
CA MET A 121 2.31 4.02 -7.61
C MET A 121 1.59 5.18 -6.88
N ILE A 122 0.76 5.91 -7.60
CA ILE A 122 -0.03 7.07 -7.12
C ILE A 122 0.83 8.25 -6.63
N HIS A 123 2.16 8.20 -6.76
CA HIS A 123 3.09 9.23 -6.27
C HIS A 123 2.96 9.45 -4.75
N GLU A 124 2.55 8.41 -4.03
CA GLU A 124 2.38 8.50 -2.57
C GLU A 124 3.71 8.87 -1.91
N THR A 125 3.76 10.04 -1.32
CA THR A 125 4.98 10.55 -0.67
C THR A 125 4.71 10.86 0.79
N ARG A 126 5.59 10.37 1.68
CA ARG A 126 5.55 10.64 3.11
C ARG A 126 6.79 11.39 3.51
N ILE A 127 6.60 12.48 4.22
CA ILE A 127 7.68 13.20 4.89
C ILE A 127 7.70 12.73 6.34
N ILE A 128 8.79 12.11 6.73
CA ILE A 128 8.96 11.44 8.01
C ILE A 128 10.00 12.18 8.81
N PRO A 129 9.63 12.90 9.88
CA PRO A 129 10.59 13.51 10.79
C PRO A 129 11.46 12.43 11.45
N ILE A 130 12.78 12.61 11.43
CA ILE A 130 13.73 11.75 12.13
C ILE A 130 14.11 12.45 13.42
N GLN A 131 13.98 11.74 14.51
CA GLN A 131 14.30 12.24 15.83
C GLN A 131 15.75 11.98 16.19
N GLY A 132 16.28 12.83 17.07
CA GLY A 132 17.58 12.59 17.68
C GLY A 132 17.61 11.23 18.39
N ARG A 133 18.82 10.67 18.56
CA ARG A 133 19.02 9.40 19.27
C ARG A 133 18.39 9.48 20.67
N GLY A 134 17.50 8.56 20.96
CA GLY A 134 16.94 8.34 22.30
C GLY A 134 15.61 9.03 22.64
N ALA A 135 15.06 9.85 21.76
CA ALA A 135 13.76 10.52 22.01
C ALA A 135 12.67 9.98 21.09
N ALA A 136 11.73 9.20 21.61
CA ALA A 136 10.49 8.95 20.93
C ALA A 136 9.62 10.20 21.01
N ARG A 137 9.39 10.89 19.90
CA ARG A 137 8.38 11.96 19.86
C ARG A 137 7.01 11.29 19.88
N PRO A 138 6.12 11.66 20.79
CA PRO A 138 4.75 11.20 20.71
C PRO A 138 4.14 11.67 19.39
N HIS A 139 3.31 10.83 18.80
CA HIS A 139 2.45 11.26 17.71
C HIS A 139 1.61 12.46 18.15
N ASN A 140 1.24 13.31 17.20
CA ASN A 140 0.31 14.40 17.48
C ASN A 140 -0.99 13.84 18.08
N SER A 141 -1.76 14.72 18.72
CA SER A 141 -3.01 14.30 19.35
C SER A 141 -3.90 13.53 18.34
N ALA A 142 -4.61 12.52 18.82
CA ALA A 142 -5.51 11.68 18.03
C ALA A 142 -6.63 12.43 17.25
N GLY A 143 -6.69 13.76 17.38
CA GLY A 143 -7.63 14.62 16.66
C GLY A 143 -7.30 14.82 15.18
N LEU A 144 -6.03 14.72 14.78
CA LEU A 144 -5.62 14.86 13.38
C LEU A 144 -5.38 13.47 12.77
N ARG A 145 -6.31 13.02 11.92
CA ARG A 145 -6.21 11.75 11.21
C ARG A 145 -6.13 11.99 9.71
N THR A 146 -5.18 11.35 9.06
CA THR A 146 -4.96 11.47 7.61
C THR A 146 -5.02 10.12 6.91
N TYR A 147 -5.09 10.11 5.59
CA TYR A 147 -5.03 8.87 4.78
C TYR A 147 -3.69 8.14 4.94
N PHE A 148 -2.61 8.90 5.12
CA PHE A 148 -1.26 8.35 5.25
C PHE A 148 -0.84 8.12 6.70
N GLY A 149 -1.71 8.49 7.65
CA GLY A 149 -1.34 8.54 9.05
C GLY A 149 -0.31 9.65 9.33
N GLU A 150 0.30 9.57 10.49
CA GLU A 150 1.43 10.39 10.91
C GLU A 150 2.61 9.47 11.18
N SER A 151 3.71 9.68 10.47
CA SER A 151 4.93 8.90 10.61
C SER A 151 5.97 9.68 11.39
N VAL A 152 6.64 9.02 12.32
CA VAL A 152 7.83 9.51 13.03
C VAL A 152 8.91 8.44 12.98
N ALA A 153 10.16 8.84 12.89
CA ALA A 153 11.27 7.91 12.80
C ALA A 153 12.33 8.17 13.88
N ARG A 154 13.05 7.12 14.25
CA ARG A 154 14.24 7.17 15.09
C ARG A 154 15.27 6.18 14.60
N TRP A 155 16.51 6.46 14.88
CA TRP A 155 17.59 5.50 14.69
C TRP A 155 17.74 4.58 15.90
N ASP A 156 17.80 3.28 15.62
CA ASP A 156 18.16 2.24 16.59
C ASP A 156 19.39 1.51 16.03
N GLY A 157 20.56 1.90 16.50
CA GLY A 157 21.83 1.51 15.87
C GLY A 157 21.88 1.98 14.42
N ASP A 158 22.02 1.04 13.48
CA ASP A 158 22.03 1.26 12.03
C ASP A 158 20.67 1.03 11.38
N THR A 159 19.62 0.82 12.18
CA THR A 159 18.26 0.59 11.73
C THR A 159 17.41 1.84 11.92
N LEU A 160 16.75 2.29 10.85
CA LEU A 160 15.75 3.33 10.94
C LEU A 160 14.39 2.69 11.28
N VAL A 161 13.89 3.01 12.45
CA VAL A 161 12.56 2.57 12.91
C VAL A 161 11.55 3.67 12.62
N VAL A 162 10.54 3.36 11.83
CA VAL A 162 9.44 4.27 11.49
C VAL A 162 8.17 3.78 12.15
N ASP A 163 7.55 4.61 12.96
CA ASP A 163 6.26 4.36 13.56
C ASP A 163 5.21 5.24 12.89
N THR A 164 4.07 4.66 12.54
CA THR A 164 2.99 5.37 11.84
C THR A 164 1.66 5.11 12.54
N ALA A 165 1.00 6.17 12.97
CA ALA A 165 -0.29 6.14 13.64
C ALA A 165 -1.27 7.15 13.03
N ASN A 166 -2.41 7.38 13.67
CA ASN A 166 -3.38 8.42 13.31
C ASN A 166 -3.91 8.31 11.87
N PHE A 167 -4.15 7.09 11.40
CA PHE A 167 -4.89 6.87 10.16
C PHE A 167 -6.35 7.28 10.31
N ASN A 168 -6.92 7.84 9.25
CA ASN A 168 -8.36 8.00 9.19
C ASN A 168 -9.05 6.64 8.95
N SER A 169 -10.37 6.59 9.15
CA SER A 169 -11.18 5.37 9.00
C SER A 169 -11.63 5.09 7.55
N ARG A 170 -11.17 5.87 6.59
CA ARG A 170 -11.63 5.84 5.20
C ARG A 170 -10.60 5.23 4.27
#